data_eae548a55fc2ebe58c2861ace94e0d7e
#
_entry.id   eae548a55fc2ebe58c2861ace94e0d7e
#
_cell.length_a   1.000
_cell.length_b   1.000
_cell.length_c   1.000
_cell.angle_alpha   90.00
_cell.angle_beta   90.00
_cell.angle_gamma   90.00
#
_symmetry.space_group_name_H-M   'P 1'
#
loop_
_entity.id
_entity.type
_entity.pdbx_description
1 polymer ?
#
loop_
_entity_poly.entity_id
_entity_poly.type
_entity_poly.pdbx_seq_one_letter_code
_entity_poly.pdbx_strand_id
1 'polypeptide(L)'
;MKYYRIKCEIYKAEGKSWERMAEELLLSAVRGGGKEHGGKVVRLVFFTFCEDNREYQLQRSFLEQWVDDHFVSPRPVLSLVAQKPLVGELVMEVHSLPATAGEEVTVEEQMTSSVRYLRVTSGHYREIIAGGLYADDLTLPVREQSEQVFGKAEEMLKAEQMSFGDIVRQWNYLERITDIVYGNQCYQDFNDIRSQFYASSEWGSGYPAATGIGTQHGGILVDFNAVKGGIEIIPLDNDWQRAAHVYSDEVLISHRTDAEKGTPKFERGKSLSDHQQEMIYISGTAAIRGEESIVTGDVLVQTEITLENIQHLIGLEEGREKLPEHSGKLELLRVYLKHEEDAKIVKEDMDKLCPDVPIVYLYADVCREELLVEIEGIAYL
;
A
#
# COMPACT_ATOMS: atom_id res chain seq x y z
N MET A 1 -23.57 -9.98 -10.33
CA MET A 1 -22.56 -10.02 -9.25
C MET A 1 -22.16 -8.58 -9.03
N LYS A 2 -22.18 -8.05 -7.82
CA LYS A 2 -21.73 -6.67 -7.55
C LYS A 2 -20.35 -6.74 -6.93
N TYR A 3 -19.35 -6.16 -7.62
CA TYR A 3 -18.11 -5.78 -7.00
C TYR A 3 -18.43 -4.73 -5.92
N TYR A 4 -17.80 -4.85 -4.76
CA TYR A 4 -18.07 -3.93 -3.66
C TYR A 4 -17.02 -2.82 -3.64
N ARG A 5 -17.48 -1.60 -3.44
CA ARG A 5 -16.60 -0.45 -3.25
C ARG A 5 -16.04 -0.47 -1.82
N ILE A 6 -14.71 -0.51 -1.67
CA ILE A 6 -14.06 -0.30 -0.38
C ILE A 6 -14.19 1.19 -0.04
N LYS A 7 -14.67 1.48 1.16
CA LYS A 7 -14.66 2.83 1.72
C LYS A 7 -13.38 3.01 2.53
N CYS A 8 -12.65 4.11 2.28
CA CYS A 8 -11.46 4.47 3.03
C CYS A 8 -11.72 5.70 3.90
N GLU A 9 -11.34 5.65 5.17
CA GLU A 9 -11.48 6.74 6.11
C GLU A 9 -10.16 6.95 6.85
N ILE A 10 -9.85 8.21 7.17
CA ILE A 10 -8.63 8.58 7.90
C ILE A 10 -9.03 9.21 9.22
N TYR A 11 -8.48 8.68 10.30
CA TYR A 11 -8.63 9.20 11.66
C TYR A 11 -7.27 9.65 12.18
N LYS A 12 -7.24 10.79 12.87
CA LYS A 12 -6.02 11.42 13.39
C LYS A 12 -6.18 11.72 14.86
N ALA A 13 -5.10 11.56 15.63
CA ALA A 13 -5.05 11.90 17.04
C ALA A 13 -3.75 12.64 17.37
N GLU A 14 -3.80 13.50 18.40
CA GLU A 14 -2.68 14.32 18.86
C GLU A 14 -2.85 14.74 20.32
N GLY A 15 -1.75 15.18 20.94
CA GLY A 15 -1.74 15.83 22.26
C GLY A 15 -2.02 14.92 23.46
N LYS A 16 -1.82 13.59 23.34
CA LYS A 16 -2.02 12.59 24.39
C LYS A 16 -0.90 11.57 24.41
N SER A 17 -0.90 10.65 25.40
CA SER A 17 -0.02 9.48 25.30
C SER A 17 -0.39 8.61 24.11
N TRP A 18 0.58 7.91 23.57
CA TRP A 18 0.40 7.09 22.38
C TRP A 18 -0.73 6.06 22.55
N GLU A 19 -0.80 5.38 23.71
CA GLU A 19 -1.83 4.37 23.99
C GLU A 19 -3.23 4.98 23.99
N ARG A 20 -3.39 6.20 24.57
CA ARG A 20 -4.67 6.88 24.57
C ARG A 20 -5.11 7.32 23.18
N MET A 21 -4.17 7.78 22.37
CA MET A 21 -4.44 8.11 20.97
C MET A 21 -4.87 6.86 20.20
N ALA A 22 -4.16 5.74 20.37
CA ALA A 22 -4.46 4.47 19.73
C ALA A 22 -5.86 3.94 20.14
N GLU A 23 -6.19 3.97 21.44
CA GLU A 23 -7.52 3.57 21.93
C GLU A 23 -8.64 4.42 21.31
N GLU A 24 -8.48 5.74 21.26
CA GLU A 24 -9.49 6.64 20.70
C GLU A 24 -9.73 6.38 19.21
N LEU A 25 -8.65 6.17 18.44
CA LEU A 25 -8.74 5.83 17.04
C LEU A 25 -9.43 4.48 16.83
N LEU A 26 -9.04 3.46 17.57
CA LEU A 26 -9.63 2.13 17.50
C LEU A 26 -11.11 2.13 17.89
N LEU A 27 -11.49 2.87 18.96
CA LEU A 27 -12.88 3.06 19.34
C LEU A 27 -13.70 3.76 18.25
N SER A 28 -13.07 4.67 17.48
CA SER A 28 -13.72 5.32 16.35
C SER A 28 -14.00 4.31 15.22
N ALA A 29 -13.06 3.40 14.91
CA ALA A 29 -13.28 2.34 13.94
C ALA A 29 -14.40 1.37 14.35
N VAL A 30 -14.46 0.98 15.64
CA VAL A 30 -15.52 0.11 16.16
C VAL A 30 -16.90 0.81 16.09
N ARG A 31 -16.96 2.12 16.36
CA ARG A 31 -18.21 2.90 16.35
C ARG A 31 -18.66 3.26 14.94
N GLY A 32 -17.72 3.68 14.08
CA GLY A 32 -17.99 4.09 12.70
C GLY A 32 -18.32 2.92 11.80
N GLY A 33 -17.63 1.81 11.93
CA GLY A 33 -17.87 0.59 11.14
C GLY A 33 -19.23 -0.08 11.41
N GLY A 34 -19.89 0.23 12.53
CA GLY A 34 -21.08 -0.51 12.95
C GLY A 34 -22.42 0.24 13.00
N LYS A 35 -22.48 1.56 12.95
CA LYS A 35 -23.72 2.28 13.31
C LYS A 35 -24.27 3.28 12.29
N GLU A 36 -23.45 4.01 11.57
CA GLU A 36 -23.97 4.99 10.60
C GLU A 36 -24.03 4.48 9.17
N HIS A 37 -23.20 3.48 8.80
CA HIS A 37 -23.14 2.95 7.44
C HIS A 37 -23.26 1.44 7.38
N GLY A 38 -23.30 0.71 8.51
CA GLY A 38 -23.47 -0.76 8.57
C GLY A 38 -22.34 -1.56 7.88
N GLY A 39 -21.22 -0.92 7.64
CA GLY A 39 -20.09 -1.51 6.94
C GLY A 39 -19.23 -2.38 7.84
N LYS A 40 -18.49 -3.33 7.26
CA LYS A 40 -17.54 -4.20 7.96
C LYS A 40 -16.12 -3.69 7.79
N VAL A 41 -15.44 -3.34 8.88
CA VAL A 41 -14.01 -2.99 8.84
C VAL A 41 -13.21 -4.24 8.48
N VAL A 42 -12.37 -4.12 7.44
CA VAL A 42 -11.55 -5.23 6.93
C VAL A 42 -10.06 -4.98 7.07
N ARG A 43 -9.61 -3.72 7.15
CA ARG A 43 -8.20 -3.38 7.33
C ARG A 43 -8.05 -2.13 8.19
N LEU A 44 -7.08 -2.17 9.08
CA LEU A 44 -6.58 -1.04 9.86
C LEU A 44 -5.09 -0.86 9.55
N VAL A 45 -4.69 0.34 9.15
CA VAL A 45 -3.28 0.69 8.98
C VAL A 45 -2.96 1.87 9.89
N PHE A 46 -2.06 1.67 10.83
CA PHE A 46 -1.56 2.72 11.69
C PHE A 46 -0.24 3.26 11.18
N PHE A 47 -0.11 4.57 11.15
CA PHE A 47 1.13 5.28 10.87
C PHE A 47 1.56 5.99 12.15
N THR A 48 2.79 5.73 12.58
CA THR A 48 3.31 6.15 13.88
C THR A 48 4.76 6.61 13.80
N PHE A 49 5.14 7.45 14.74
CA PHE A 49 6.54 7.64 15.09
C PHE A 49 6.89 6.68 16.24
N CYS A 50 8.09 6.10 16.18
CA CYS A 50 8.72 5.38 17.28
C CYS A 50 10.22 5.67 17.29
N GLU A 51 10.83 5.64 18.47
CA GLU A 51 12.26 5.97 18.64
C GLU A 51 13.19 4.83 18.21
N ASP A 52 12.72 3.58 18.36
CA ASP A 52 13.48 2.38 18.02
C ASP A 52 12.57 1.16 17.75
N ASN A 53 13.18 0.05 17.34
CA ASN A 53 12.48 -1.20 17.08
C ASN A 53 11.86 -1.83 18.33
N ARG A 54 12.32 -1.50 19.53
CA ARG A 54 11.70 -1.99 20.78
C ARG A 54 10.39 -1.30 21.03
N GLU A 55 10.34 0.03 20.89
CA GLU A 55 9.11 0.80 21.01
C GLU A 55 8.11 0.40 19.91
N TYR A 56 8.58 0.24 18.67
CA TYR A 56 7.76 -0.27 17.58
C TYR A 56 7.08 -1.60 17.93
N GLN A 57 7.81 -2.57 18.48
CA GLN A 57 7.24 -3.86 18.88
C GLN A 57 6.24 -3.74 20.02
N LEU A 58 6.46 -2.84 21.00
CA LEU A 58 5.50 -2.57 22.07
C LEU A 58 4.20 -1.96 21.53
N GLN A 59 4.32 -0.96 20.66
CA GLN A 59 3.17 -0.32 20.01
C GLN A 59 2.38 -1.36 19.19
N ARG A 60 3.07 -2.20 18.41
CA ARG A 60 2.44 -3.27 17.63
C ARG A 60 1.68 -4.25 18.52
N SER A 61 2.33 -4.77 19.56
CA SER A 61 1.71 -5.72 20.48
C SER A 61 0.48 -5.14 21.17
N PHE A 62 0.51 -3.86 21.53
CA PHE A 62 -0.65 -3.16 22.09
C PHE A 62 -1.83 -3.16 21.13
N LEU A 63 -1.59 -2.80 19.85
CA LEU A 63 -2.65 -2.75 18.84
C LEU A 63 -3.23 -4.15 18.53
N GLU A 64 -2.36 -5.16 18.38
CA GLU A 64 -2.77 -6.55 18.15
C GLU A 64 -3.66 -7.05 19.30
N GLN A 65 -3.24 -6.87 20.54
CA GLN A 65 -4.01 -7.27 21.73
C GLN A 65 -5.35 -6.51 21.78
N TRP A 66 -5.34 -5.19 21.51
CA TRP A 66 -6.56 -4.40 21.55
C TRP A 66 -7.58 -4.86 20.50
N VAL A 67 -7.13 -5.16 19.28
CA VAL A 67 -7.99 -5.71 18.21
C VAL A 67 -8.55 -7.06 18.60
N ASP A 68 -7.74 -7.93 19.19
CA ASP A 68 -8.16 -9.26 19.64
C ASP A 68 -9.22 -9.20 20.74
N ASP A 69 -9.13 -8.22 21.63
CA ASP A 69 -10.05 -8.06 22.77
C ASP A 69 -11.38 -7.37 22.40
N HIS A 70 -11.40 -6.52 21.37
CA HIS A 70 -12.52 -5.62 21.13
C HIS A 70 -13.25 -5.82 19.79
N PHE A 71 -12.61 -6.44 18.80
CA PHE A 71 -13.28 -6.79 17.55
C PHE A 71 -13.84 -8.20 17.59
N VAL A 72 -15.10 -8.36 17.18
CA VAL A 72 -15.70 -9.67 16.99
C VAL A 72 -15.27 -10.23 15.62
N SER A 73 -14.99 -11.54 15.57
CA SER A 73 -14.63 -12.21 14.30
C SER A 73 -15.74 -12.06 13.24
N PRO A 74 -15.37 -11.77 11.99
CA PRO A 74 -14.03 -11.62 11.49
C PRO A 74 -13.41 -10.29 11.88
N ARG A 75 -12.24 -10.35 12.52
CA ARG A 75 -11.46 -9.18 12.92
C ARG A 75 -10.71 -8.59 11.73
N PRO A 76 -10.54 -7.27 11.64
CA PRO A 76 -9.77 -6.66 10.57
C PRO A 76 -8.30 -7.13 10.58
N VAL A 77 -7.65 -7.12 9.41
CA VAL A 77 -6.19 -7.20 9.37
C VAL A 77 -5.60 -5.89 9.89
N LEU A 78 -4.45 -5.96 10.53
CA LEU A 78 -3.82 -4.83 11.20
C LEU A 78 -2.36 -4.69 10.74
N SER A 79 -1.99 -3.48 10.34
CA SER A 79 -0.61 -3.12 10.03
C SER A 79 -0.21 -1.89 10.84
N LEU A 80 0.97 -1.95 11.47
CA LEU A 80 1.64 -0.79 12.08
C LEU A 80 2.83 -0.43 11.21
N VAL A 81 2.84 0.78 10.69
CA VAL A 81 3.90 1.30 9.83
C VAL A 81 4.65 2.39 10.59
N ALA A 82 5.94 2.20 10.82
CA ALA A 82 6.79 3.19 11.46
C ALA A 82 7.17 4.30 10.49
N GLN A 83 6.19 5.08 10.10
CA GLN A 83 6.30 6.31 9.31
C GLN A 83 5.64 7.44 10.07
N LYS A 84 6.42 8.46 10.43
CA LYS A 84 5.93 9.61 11.18
C LYS A 84 4.85 10.34 10.39
N PRO A 85 3.62 10.48 10.93
CA PRO A 85 2.61 11.34 10.32
C PRO A 85 3.07 12.80 10.35
N LEU A 86 2.81 13.53 9.25
CA LEU A 86 3.12 14.96 9.12
C LEU A 86 1.91 15.84 9.41
N VAL A 87 0.73 15.21 9.61
CA VAL A 87 -0.51 15.86 10.03
C VAL A 87 -1.18 14.98 11.08
N GLY A 88 -1.15 15.40 12.35
CA GLY A 88 -1.45 14.59 13.53
C GLY A 88 -0.21 13.88 14.07
N GLU A 89 -0.30 13.25 15.24
CA GLU A 89 0.82 12.51 15.87
C GLU A 89 0.67 10.99 15.68
N LEU A 90 -0.57 10.50 15.57
CA LEU A 90 -0.93 9.13 15.24
C LEU A 90 -2.05 9.16 14.21
N VAL A 91 -1.91 8.40 13.14
CA VAL A 91 -2.91 8.30 12.07
C VAL A 91 -3.33 6.86 11.90
N MET A 92 -4.64 6.64 11.75
CA MET A 92 -5.23 5.35 11.41
C MET A 92 -6.02 5.48 10.12
N GLU A 93 -5.69 4.66 9.15
CA GLU A 93 -6.46 4.45 7.93
C GLU A 93 -7.34 3.22 8.11
N VAL A 94 -8.62 3.34 7.81
CA VAL A 94 -9.64 2.31 7.96
C VAL A 94 -10.21 1.96 6.59
N HIS A 95 -10.14 0.69 6.21
CA HIS A 95 -10.83 0.17 5.05
C HIS A 95 -12.05 -0.63 5.50
N SER A 96 -13.21 -0.33 4.93
CA SER A 96 -14.46 -1.02 5.24
C SER A 96 -15.24 -1.42 4.00
N LEU A 97 -15.91 -2.55 4.08
CA LEU A 97 -16.92 -2.95 3.12
C LEU A 97 -18.24 -2.27 3.46
N PRO A 98 -18.95 -1.66 2.50
CA PRO A 98 -20.22 -1.00 2.78
C PRO A 98 -21.31 -2.01 3.16
N ALA A 99 -22.27 -1.60 4.00
CA ALA A 99 -23.44 -2.43 4.35
C ALA A 99 -24.26 -2.87 3.13
N THR A 100 -24.22 -2.08 2.06
CA THR A 100 -24.88 -2.35 0.79
C THR A 100 -24.22 -3.45 -0.04
N ALA A 101 -23.08 -4.00 0.40
CA ALA A 101 -22.47 -5.18 -0.24
C ALA A 101 -23.42 -6.41 -0.25
N GLY A 102 -24.48 -6.36 0.56
CA GLY A 102 -25.58 -7.33 0.53
C GLY A 102 -25.27 -8.65 1.24
N GLU A 103 -26.29 -9.51 1.36
CA GLU A 103 -26.17 -10.85 1.94
C GLU A 103 -25.28 -11.81 1.11
N GLU A 104 -24.90 -11.39 -0.11
CA GLU A 104 -24.09 -12.19 -1.04
C GLU A 104 -22.58 -12.10 -0.77
N VAL A 105 -22.12 -11.15 0.06
CA VAL A 105 -20.70 -11.00 0.41
C VAL A 105 -20.42 -11.59 1.78
N THR A 106 -19.59 -12.61 1.82
CA THR A 106 -19.10 -13.18 3.07
C THR A 106 -17.66 -12.76 3.34
N VAL A 107 -17.38 -12.46 4.60
CA VAL A 107 -16.02 -12.15 5.08
C VAL A 107 -15.71 -13.16 6.19
N GLU A 108 -14.64 -13.90 5.99
CA GLU A 108 -14.20 -14.93 6.92
C GLU A 108 -12.78 -14.66 7.35
N GLU A 109 -12.53 -14.78 8.64
CA GLU A 109 -11.19 -14.74 9.21
C GLU A 109 -10.52 -16.10 8.98
N GLN A 110 -9.33 -16.07 8.43
CA GLN A 110 -8.47 -17.22 8.17
C GLN A 110 -7.15 -17.07 8.91
N MET A 111 -6.46 -18.17 9.14
CA MET A 111 -5.17 -18.20 9.80
C MET A 111 -4.26 -19.20 9.08
N THR A 112 -3.06 -18.77 8.73
CA THR A 112 -1.94 -19.67 8.49
C THR A 112 -1.22 -19.98 9.80
N SER A 113 -0.12 -20.72 9.76
CA SER A 113 0.68 -21.01 10.98
C SER A 113 1.15 -19.77 11.72
N SER A 114 1.25 -18.62 11.07
CA SER A 114 1.88 -17.42 11.64
C SER A 114 1.07 -16.13 11.52
N VAL A 115 0.12 -16.00 10.58
CA VAL A 115 -0.54 -14.72 10.31
C VAL A 115 -2.04 -14.89 10.00
N ARG A 116 -2.84 -13.97 10.54
CA ARG A 116 -4.27 -13.83 10.24
C ARG A 116 -4.47 -13.05 8.94
N TYR A 117 -5.46 -13.46 8.16
CA TYR A 117 -5.91 -12.74 6.98
C TYR A 117 -7.42 -12.86 6.81
N LEU A 118 -8.00 -12.05 5.94
CA LEU A 118 -9.42 -12.15 5.59
C LEU A 118 -9.60 -12.74 4.21
N ARG A 119 -10.57 -13.66 4.10
CA ARG A 119 -11.11 -14.12 2.83
C ARG A 119 -12.47 -13.49 2.62
N VAL A 120 -12.62 -12.74 1.52
CA VAL A 120 -13.89 -12.17 1.07
C VAL A 120 -14.37 -12.95 -0.14
N THR A 121 -15.63 -13.39 -0.12
CA THR A 121 -16.23 -14.14 -1.25
C THR A 121 -17.56 -13.54 -1.66
N SER A 122 -17.81 -13.52 -2.97
CA SER A 122 -19.10 -13.12 -3.56
C SER A 122 -19.30 -13.85 -4.89
N GLY A 123 -20.17 -14.87 -4.91
CA GLY A 123 -20.35 -15.74 -6.07
C GLY A 123 -19.02 -16.42 -6.46
N HIS A 124 -18.50 -16.12 -7.66
CA HIS A 124 -17.22 -16.65 -8.13
C HIS A 124 -16.02 -15.77 -7.75
N TYR A 125 -16.26 -14.60 -7.19
CA TYR A 125 -15.23 -13.70 -6.72
C TYR A 125 -14.69 -14.16 -5.37
N ARG A 126 -13.37 -14.19 -5.25
CA ARG A 126 -12.66 -14.42 -3.99
C ARG A 126 -11.50 -13.45 -3.88
N GLU A 127 -11.39 -12.79 -2.75
CA GLU A 127 -10.29 -11.90 -2.41
C GLU A 127 -9.66 -12.30 -1.09
N ILE A 128 -8.32 -12.23 -1.03
CA ILE A 128 -7.53 -12.24 0.18
C ILE A 128 -7.20 -10.80 0.52
N ILE A 129 -7.48 -10.39 1.76
CA ILE A 129 -6.97 -9.15 2.35
C ILE A 129 -5.96 -9.55 3.41
N ALA A 130 -4.68 -9.32 3.16
CA ALA A 130 -3.58 -9.64 4.05
C ALA A 130 -2.88 -8.36 4.50
N GLY A 131 -2.58 -8.28 5.79
CA GLY A 131 -1.84 -7.17 6.39
C GLY A 131 -1.02 -7.64 7.58
N GLY A 132 -0.01 -6.87 7.94
CA GLY A 132 0.85 -7.21 9.07
C GLY A 132 1.73 -8.42 8.83
N LEU A 133 2.23 -8.63 7.61
CA LEU A 133 3.24 -9.65 7.34
C LEU A 133 4.61 -9.09 7.72
N TYR A 134 4.93 -9.17 9.01
CA TYR A 134 6.21 -8.72 9.56
C TYR A 134 7.28 -9.80 9.48
N ALA A 135 8.54 -9.39 9.37
CA ALA A 135 9.65 -10.28 9.66
C ALA A 135 9.64 -10.70 11.15
N ASP A 136 10.01 -11.95 11.44
CA ASP A 136 9.99 -12.47 12.82
C ASP A 136 11.14 -11.93 13.66
N ASP A 137 12.28 -11.67 13.03
CA ASP A 137 13.49 -11.15 13.66
C ASP A 137 14.00 -9.92 12.88
N LEU A 138 13.81 -8.74 13.45
CA LEU A 138 14.21 -7.45 12.85
C LEU A 138 15.74 -7.24 12.86
N THR A 139 16.52 -8.09 13.51
CA THR A 139 17.98 -8.01 13.52
C THR A 139 18.64 -8.70 12.32
N LEU A 140 17.88 -9.49 11.59
CA LEU A 140 18.35 -10.18 10.38
C LEU A 140 18.59 -9.20 9.22
N PRO A 141 19.48 -9.55 8.28
CA PRO A 141 19.62 -8.82 7.04
C PRO A 141 18.30 -8.74 6.23
N VAL A 142 18.16 -7.69 5.41
CA VAL A 142 16.95 -7.46 4.58
C VAL A 142 16.56 -8.67 3.75
N ARG A 143 17.53 -9.41 3.20
CA ARG A 143 17.27 -10.63 2.41
C ARG A 143 16.53 -11.69 3.21
N GLU A 144 17.04 -12.00 4.41
CA GLU A 144 16.45 -13.03 5.29
C GLU A 144 15.08 -12.59 5.82
N GLN A 145 14.93 -11.31 6.18
CA GLN A 145 13.62 -10.76 6.52
C GLN A 145 12.63 -10.85 5.35
N SER A 146 13.07 -10.55 4.13
CA SER A 146 12.26 -10.66 2.92
C SER A 146 11.84 -12.10 2.64
N GLU A 147 12.75 -13.07 2.81
CA GLU A 147 12.44 -14.49 2.69
C GLU A 147 11.34 -14.93 3.67
N GLN A 148 11.42 -14.48 4.94
CA GLN A 148 10.38 -14.77 5.94
C GLN A 148 9.02 -14.21 5.52
N VAL A 149 8.98 -12.94 5.10
CA VAL A 149 7.73 -12.27 4.76
C VAL A 149 7.09 -12.84 3.48
N PHE A 150 7.87 -13.07 2.42
CA PHE A 150 7.36 -13.70 1.21
C PHE A 150 6.99 -15.17 1.42
N GLY A 151 7.68 -15.89 2.31
CA GLY A 151 7.31 -17.24 2.73
C GLY A 151 5.91 -17.28 3.38
N LYS A 152 5.62 -16.33 4.26
CA LYS A 152 4.28 -16.17 4.87
C LYS A 152 3.21 -15.86 3.80
N ALA A 153 3.51 -14.96 2.86
CA ALA A 153 2.60 -14.65 1.76
C ALA A 153 2.34 -15.88 0.88
N GLU A 154 3.37 -16.64 0.54
CA GLU A 154 3.24 -17.88 -0.24
C GLU A 154 2.36 -18.92 0.46
N GLU A 155 2.51 -19.10 1.77
CA GLU A 155 1.69 -20.01 2.57
C GLU A 155 0.20 -19.62 2.52
N MET A 156 -0.11 -18.33 2.68
CA MET A 156 -1.49 -17.81 2.56
C MET A 156 -2.07 -18.06 1.17
N LEU A 157 -1.34 -17.70 0.13
CA LEU A 157 -1.77 -17.85 -1.25
C LEU A 157 -2.02 -19.32 -1.59
N LYS A 158 -1.14 -20.24 -1.18
CA LYS A 158 -1.31 -21.68 -1.38
C LYS A 158 -2.52 -22.23 -0.63
N ALA A 159 -2.77 -21.78 0.60
CA ALA A 159 -3.95 -22.18 1.38
C ALA A 159 -5.27 -21.85 0.66
N GLU A 160 -5.28 -20.77 -0.10
CA GLU A 160 -6.43 -20.30 -0.88
C GLU A 160 -6.42 -20.75 -2.36
N GLN A 161 -5.48 -21.64 -2.75
CA GLN A 161 -5.28 -22.07 -4.14
C GLN A 161 -5.03 -20.90 -5.10
N MET A 162 -4.28 -19.91 -4.61
CA MET A 162 -3.79 -18.74 -5.31
C MET A 162 -2.26 -18.79 -5.45
N SER A 163 -1.72 -17.89 -6.27
CA SER A 163 -0.29 -17.65 -6.45
C SER A 163 0.04 -16.16 -6.35
N PHE A 164 1.31 -15.79 -6.41
CA PHE A 164 1.70 -14.37 -6.48
C PHE A 164 1.11 -13.65 -7.69
N GLY A 165 0.81 -14.38 -8.79
CA GLY A 165 0.15 -13.83 -9.98
C GLY A 165 -1.30 -13.38 -9.75
N ASP A 166 -1.92 -13.77 -8.64
CA ASP A 166 -3.26 -13.33 -8.25
C ASP A 166 -3.23 -12.05 -7.38
N ILE A 167 -2.03 -11.56 -6.98
CA ILE A 167 -1.91 -10.31 -6.21
C ILE A 167 -2.20 -9.12 -7.13
N VAL A 168 -3.15 -8.29 -6.71
CA VAL A 168 -3.56 -7.09 -7.45
C VAL A 168 -2.99 -5.80 -6.85
N ARG A 169 -2.74 -5.79 -5.54
CA ARG A 169 -2.13 -4.66 -4.82
C ARG A 169 -1.16 -5.17 -3.76
N GLN A 170 0.03 -4.54 -3.67
CA GLN A 170 1.03 -4.87 -2.66
C GLN A 170 1.69 -3.59 -2.12
N TRP A 171 1.78 -3.47 -0.80
CA TRP A 171 2.56 -2.45 -0.11
C TRP A 171 3.78 -3.10 0.52
N ASN A 172 4.95 -2.51 0.25
CA ASN A 172 6.23 -2.99 0.76
C ASN A 172 6.86 -1.86 1.56
N TYR A 173 6.92 -2.02 2.86
CA TYR A 173 7.51 -1.08 3.78
C TYR A 173 8.88 -1.62 4.20
N LEU A 174 9.94 -0.84 3.98
CA LEU A 174 11.31 -1.28 4.17
C LEU A 174 12.06 -0.32 5.08
N GLU A 175 12.48 -0.80 6.24
CA GLU A 175 13.46 -0.08 7.05
C GLU A 175 14.77 0.07 6.26
N ARG A 176 15.32 1.31 6.23
CA ARG A 176 16.58 1.60 5.55
C ARG A 176 16.58 1.33 4.04
N ILE A 177 15.48 1.64 3.35
CA ILE A 177 15.27 1.31 1.93
C ILE A 177 16.42 1.78 1.01
N THR A 178 17.02 2.96 1.30
CA THR A 178 18.09 3.57 0.52
C THR A 178 19.50 3.16 0.96
N ASP A 179 19.65 2.53 2.15
CA ASP A 179 20.95 2.16 2.69
C ASP A 179 21.67 1.14 1.82
N ILE A 180 22.98 1.30 1.76
CA ILE A 180 23.86 0.34 1.08
C ILE A 180 24.52 -0.55 2.14
N VAL A 181 24.17 -1.84 2.13
CA VAL A 181 24.72 -2.85 3.02
C VAL A 181 25.46 -3.90 2.21
N TYR A 182 26.73 -4.11 2.52
CA TYR A 182 27.62 -5.03 1.77
C TYR A 182 27.67 -4.77 0.25
N GLY A 183 27.52 -3.49 -0.14
CA GLY A 183 27.60 -3.07 -1.55
C GLY A 183 26.28 -3.19 -2.33
N ASN A 184 25.19 -3.62 -1.70
CA ASN A 184 23.85 -3.61 -2.28
C ASN A 184 22.93 -2.62 -1.54
N GLN A 185 22.10 -1.94 -2.29
CA GLN A 185 20.99 -1.18 -1.70
C GLN A 185 19.98 -2.16 -1.08
N CYS A 186 19.48 -1.85 0.10
CA CYS A 186 18.48 -2.69 0.77
C CYS A 186 17.24 -2.95 -0.10
N TYR A 187 16.81 -1.96 -0.88
CA TYR A 187 15.72 -2.13 -1.83
C TYR A 187 16.06 -3.11 -2.96
N GLN A 188 17.32 -3.17 -3.40
CA GLN A 188 17.77 -4.17 -4.39
C GLN A 188 17.72 -5.59 -3.79
N ASP A 189 18.23 -5.76 -2.57
CA ASP A 189 18.18 -7.05 -1.88
C ASP A 189 16.74 -7.57 -1.70
N PHE A 190 15.80 -6.68 -1.35
CA PHE A 190 14.38 -6.99 -1.30
C PHE A 190 13.84 -7.42 -2.68
N ASN A 191 14.17 -6.69 -3.75
CA ASN A 191 13.72 -6.99 -5.11
C ASN A 191 14.27 -8.32 -5.64
N ASP A 192 15.49 -8.68 -5.27
CA ASP A 192 16.10 -9.96 -5.64
C ASP A 192 15.30 -11.13 -5.04
N ILE A 193 14.97 -11.04 -3.75
CA ILE A 193 14.16 -12.07 -3.06
C ILE A 193 12.75 -12.12 -3.64
N ARG A 194 12.10 -10.95 -3.82
CA ARG A 194 10.77 -10.89 -4.44
C ARG A 194 10.78 -11.56 -5.81
N SER A 195 11.80 -11.31 -6.63
CA SER A 195 11.92 -11.91 -7.97
C SER A 195 12.04 -13.45 -7.91
N GLN A 196 12.69 -14.00 -6.89
CA GLN A 196 12.77 -15.45 -6.70
C GLN A 196 11.40 -16.08 -6.41
N PHE A 197 10.62 -15.48 -5.49
CA PHE A 197 9.27 -15.95 -5.19
C PHE A 197 8.32 -15.78 -6.38
N TYR A 198 8.48 -14.70 -7.14
CA TYR A 198 7.64 -14.40 -8.30
C TYR A 198 7.93 -15.29 -9.52
N ALA A 199 9.13 -15.90 -9.60
CA ALA A 199 9.56 -16.71 -10.73
C ALA A 199 8.68 -17.94 -10.98
N SER A 200 8.00 -18.45 -9.96
CA SER A 200 7.14 -19.65 -10.06
C SER A 200 5.68 -19.32 -10.44
N SER A 201 5.33 -18.05 -10.60
CA SER A 201 3.96 -17.62 -10.86
C SER A 201 3.73 -17.21 -12.30
N GLU A 202 2.52 -17.44 -12.81
CA GLU A 202 2.07 -16.91 -14.08
C GLU A 202 1.49 -15.50 -13.88
N TRP A 203 1.83 -14.58 -14.78
CA TRP A 203 1.46 -13.17 -14.72
C TRP A 203 0.44 -12.80 -15.81
N GLY A 204 -0.64 -13.58 -15.93
CA GLY A 204 -1.66 -13.38 -16.97
C GLY A 204 -2.33 -12.00 -16.95
N SER A 205 -2.45 -11.37 -15.78
CA SER A 205 -2.95 -10.00 -15.63
C SER A 205 -1.85 -8.97 -15.28
N GLY A 206 -0.58 -9.29 -15.57
CA GLY A 206 0.57 -8.45 -15.21
C GLY A 206 0.91 -8.48 -13.71
N TYR A 207 1.99 -7.79 -13.33
CA TYR A 207 2.41 -7.65 -11.93
C TYR A 207 1.39 -6.86 -11.10
N PRO A 208 1.42 -6.91 -9.75
CA PRO A 208 0.54 -6.09 -8.94
C PRO A 208 0.81 -4.59 -9.11
N ALA A 209 -0.18 -3.74 -8.86
CA ALA A 209 0.11 -2.39 -8.47
C ALA A 209 0.85 -2.42 -7.13
N ALA A 210 2.00 -1.76 -7.00
CA ALA A 210 2.78 -1.83 -5.77
C ALA A 210 3.47 -0.52 -5.40
N THR A 211 3.75 -0.38 -4.11
CA THR A 211 4.54 0.70 -3.53
C THR A 211 5.70 0.08 -2.76
N GLY A 212 6.90 0.59 -2.93
CA GLY A 212 8.09 0.26 -2.15
C GLY A 212 8.62 1.51 -1.49
N ILE A 213 8.40 1.66 -0.18
CA ILE A 213 8.62 2.91 0.56
C ILE A 213 9.37 2.68 1.86
N GLY A 214 10.18 3.66 2.27
CA GLY A 214 10.99 3.59 3.47
C GLY A 214 10.16 3.71 4.75
N THR A 215 10.65 3.06 5.81
CA THR A 215 10.17 3.24 7.19
C THR A 215 11.35 3.51 8.12
N GLN A 216 11.10 4.18 9.26
CA GLN A 216 12.14 4.42 10.24
C GLN A 216 12.53 3.14 10.99
N HIS A 217 11.55 2.28 11.27
CA HIS A 217 11.71 1.04 12.05
C HIS A 217 10.75 -0.04 11.52
N GLY A 218 10.84 -1.26 12.07
CA GLY A 218 9.92 -2.36 11.78
C GLY A 218 10.44 -3.37 10.76
N GLY A 219 11.66 -3.21 10.26
CA GLY A 219 12.27 -4.14 9.30
C GLY A 219 11.48 -4.19 7.99
N ILE A 220 11.16 -5.40 7.54
CA ILE A 220 10.34 -5.63 6.35
C ILE A 220 8.91 -5.94 6.77
N LEU A 221 7.96 -5.15 6.25
CA LEU A 221 6.52 -5.36 6.38
C LEU A 221 5.90 -5.40 4.98
N VAL A 222 5.06 -6.39 4.71
CA VAL A 222 4.29 -6.47 3.47
C VAL A 222 2.80 -6.61 3.78
N ASP A 223 1.99 -5.83 3.06
CA ASP A 223 0.53 -5.98 2.97
C ASP A 223 0.16 -6.28 1.52
N PHE A 224 -0.90 -7.06 1.29
CA PHE A 224 -1.38 -7.29 -0.07
C PHE A 224 -2.88 -7.59 -0.15
N ASN A 225 -3.43 -7.39 -1.36
CA ASN A 225 -4.71 -7.94 -1.76
C ASN A 225 -4.48 -8.87 -2.96
N ALA A 226 -5.04 -10.08 -2.92
CA ALA A 226 -5.03 -11.03 -4.03
C ALA A 226 -6.46 -11.40 -4.42
N VAL A 227 -6.74 -11.48 -5.72
CA VAL A 227 -8.09 -11.66 -6.25
C VAL A 227 -8.12 -12.78 -7.27
N LYS A 228 -9.17 -13.64 -7.20
CA LYS A 228 -9.39 -14.71 -8.14
C LYS A 228 -10.85 -14.84 -8.54
N GLY A 229 -11.08 -14.86 -9.84
CA GLY A 229 -12.39 -15.07 -10.47
C GLY A 229 -13.35 -13.89 -10.33
N GLY A 230 -14.39 -13.90 -11.13
CA GLY A 230 -15.56 -13.05 -11.01
C GLY A 230 -15.45 -11.59 -11.46
N ILE A 231 -14.25 -11.08 -11.76
CA ILE A 231 -14.02 -9.71 -12.24
C ILE A 231 -12.93 -9.68 -13.30
N GLU A 232 -12.89 -8.63 -14.07
CA GLU A 232 -11.81 -8.33 -15.00
C GLU A 232 -10.69 -7.60 -14.26
N ILE A 233 -9.44 -8.02 -14.51
CA ILE A 233 -8.24 -7.43 -13.90
C ILE A 233 -7.30 -7.02 -15.03
N ILE A 234 -7.03 -5.71 -15.12
CA ILE A 234 -6.22 -5.13 -16.19
C ILE A 234 -5.02 -4.40 -15.58
N PRO A 235 -3.79 -4.69 -16.03
CA PRO A 235 -2.63 -3.88 -15.68
C PRO A 235 -2.74 -2.53 -16.39
N LEU A 236 -2.41 -1.46 -15.70
CA LEU A 236 -2.40 -0.11 -16.26
C LEU A 236 -0.96 0.36 -16.43
N ASP A 237 -0.63 0.73 -17.64
CA ASP A 237 0.62 1.37 -18.02
C ASP A 237 0.45 2.87 -18.17
N ASN A 238 1.56 3.59 -18.03
CA ASN A 238 1.62 5.03 -18.29
C ASN A 238 2.67 5.25 -19.39
N ASP A 239 2.25 5.70 -20.58
CA ASP A 239 3.14 5.91 -21.72
C ASP A 239 4.16 7.06 -21.51
N TRP A 240 3.97 7.89 -20.47
CA TRP A 240 4.95 8.88 -20.03
C TRP A 240 6.05 8.28 -19.15
N GLN A 241 5.85 7.05 -18.65
CA GLN A 241 6.78 6.36 -17.77
C GLN A 241 7.09 4.96 -18.32
N ARG A 242 8.37 4.58 -18.30
CA ARG A 242 8.76 3.23 -18.65
C ARG A 242 8.21 2.23 -17.61
N ALA A 243 7.73 1.07 -18.05
CA ALA A 243 7.28 0.04 -17.13
C ALA A 243 8.41 -0.39 -16.18
N ALA A 244 8.12 -0.47 -14.89
CA ALA A 244 9.17 -0.66 -13.87
C ALA A 244 9.92 -1.98 -14.01
N HIS A 245 9.25 -3.02 -14.47
CA HIS A 245 9.84 -4.36 -14.66
C HIS A 245 10.80 -4.47 -15.86
N VAL A 246 10.90 -3.41 -16.67
CA VAL A 246 11.85 -3.31 -17.80
C VAL A 246 12.84 -2.15 -17.64
N TYR A 247 12.99 -1.62 -16.42
CA TYR A 247 14.02 -0.64 -16.11
C TYR A 247 15.43 -1.16 -16.45
N SER A 248 16.31 -0.23 -16.83
CA SER A 248 17.71 -0.55 -17.04
C SER A 248 18.41 -0.91 -15.72
N ASP A 249 19.57 -1.58 -15.84
CA ASP A 249 20.39 -1.98 -14.69
C ASP A 249 20.99 -0.80 -13.91
N GLU A 250 20.84 0.42 -14.43
CA GLU A 250 21.40 1.65 -13.83
C GLU A 250 20.47 2.26 -12.77
N VAL A 251 19.20 1.82 -12.70
CA VAL A 251 18.17 2.44 -11.83
C VAL A 251 18.38 2.15 -10.34
N LEU A 252 18.91 0.98 -9.98
CA LEU A 252 19.19 0.63 -8.59
C LEU A 252 20.67 0.21 -8.43
N ILE A 253 21.24 0.48 -7.26
CA ILE A 253 22.64 0.20 -6.97
C ILE A 253 22.83 -1.27 -6.57
N SER A 254 23.59 -2.02 -7.36
CA SER A 254 24.07 -3.36 -7.01
C SER A 254 25.51 -3.55 -7.48
N HIS A 255 26.36 -4.02 -6.58
CA HIS A 255 27.74 -4.41 -6.88
C HIS A 255 27.91 -5.94 -6.93
N ARG A 256 26.83 -6.71 -6.86
CA ARG A 256 26.89 -8.15 -7.01
C ARG A 256 27.13 -8.54 -8.48
N THR A 257 28.11 -9.40 -8.69
CA THR A 257 28.48 -9.92 -10.02
C THR A 257 28.01 -11.36 -10.25
N ASP A 258 27.43 -11.97 -9.22
CA ASP A 258 27.11 -13.40 -9.13
C ASP A 258 25.62 -13.73 -9.27
N ALA A 259 24.75 -12.72 -9.41
CA ALA A 259 23.32 -12.92 -9.60
C ALA A 259 22.75 -11.93 -10.63
N GLU A 260 21.74 -12.36 -11.38
CA GLU A 260 20.94 -11.43 -12.17
C GLU A 260 20.25 -10.43 -11.25
N LYS A 261 20.40 -9.15 -11.55
CA LYS A 261 19.80 -8.04 -10.81
C LYS A 261 18.28 -8.04 -11.03
N GLY A 262 17.53 -8.21 -9.97
CA GLY A 262 16.06 -8.13 -10.02
C GLY A 262 15.58 -6.71 -10.28
N THR A 263 14.78 -6.51 -11.35
CA THR A 263 14.07 -5.24 -11.56
C THR A 263 12.86 -5.14 -10.63
N PRO A 264 12.40 -3.93 -10.29
CA PRO A 264 11.14 -3.77 -9.56
C PRO A 264 9.97 -4.42 -10.33
N LYS A 265 9.23 -5.32 -9.67
CA LYS A 265 8.15 -6.10 -10.29
C LYS A 265 6.79 -5.51 -9.91
N PHE A 266 6.35 -4.48 -10.63
CA PHE A 266 5.04 -3.86 -10.45
C PHE A 266 4.56 -3.17 -11.73
N GLU A 267 3.25 -3.02 -11.87
CA GLU A 267 2.59 -2.17 -12.86
C GLU A 267 2.35 -0.77 -12.28
N ARG A 268 2.15 0.25 -13.13
CA ARG A 268 1.85 1.62 -12.68
C ARG A 268 0.53 1.73 -11.97
N GLY A 269 -0.42 0.88 -12.34
CA GLY A 269 -1.70 0.70 -11.67
C GLY A 269 -2.33 -0.64 -12.00
N LYS A 270 -3.43 -0.92 -11.34
CA LYS A 270 -4.24 -2.13 -11.58
C LYS A 270 -5.71 -1.78 -11.50
N SER A 271 -6.44 -2.02 -12.60
CA SER A 271 -7.89 -1.89 -12.66
C SER A 271 -8.57 -3.21 -12.31
N LEU A 272 -9.62 -3.13 -11.51
CA LEU A 272 -10.51 -4.21 -11.13
C LEU A 272 -11.94 -3.79 -11.49
N SER A 273 -12.59 -4.50 -12.41
CA SER A 273 -13.91 -4.13 -12.92
C SER A 273 -14.90 -5.30 -12.96
N ASP A 274 -16.17 -5.03 -12.61
CA ASP A 274 -17.31 -5.93 -12.84
C ASP A 274 -18.27 -5.42 -13.92
N HIS A 275 -17.81 -4.52 -14.80
CA HIS A 275 -18.57 -3.82 -15.85
C HIS A 275 -19.61 -2.82 -15.33
N GLN A 276 -19.79 -2.65 -14.03
CA GLN A 276 -20.67 -1.63 -13.42
C GLN A 276 -19.87 -0.61 -12.61
N GLN A 277 -18.78 -1.06 -12.02
CA GLN A 277 -17.86 -0.25 -11.23
C GLN A 277 -16.43 -0.67 -11.55
N GLU A 278 -15.55 0.28 -11.58
CA GLU A 278 -14.12 0.06 -11.77
C GLU A 278 -13.37 0.70 -10.62
N MET A 279 -12.50 -0.09 -9.99
CA MET A 279 -11.56 0.38 -8.97
C MET A 279 -10.15 0.31 -9.53
N ILE A 280 -9.39 1.36 -9.32
CA ILE A 280 -7.98 1.42 -9.72
C ILE A 280 -7.11 1.53 -8.46
N TYR A 281 -6.19 0.60 -8.31
CA TYR A 281 -5.04 0.74 -7.43
C TYR A 281 -3.93 1.50 -8.15
N ILE A 282 -3.50 2.62 -7.60
CA ILE A 282 -2.41 3.46 -8.10
C ILE A 282 -1.15 3.11 -7.33
N SER A 283 -0.11 2.68 -8.03
CA SER A 283 1.20 2.36 -7.44
C SER A 283 1.90 3.61 -6.91
N GLY A 284 2.92 3.42 -6.08
CA GLY A 284 3.85 4.49 -5.73
C GLY A 284 4.37 5.16 -7.01
N THR A 285 4.01 6.43 -7.15
CA THR A 285 4.28 7.26 -8.31
C THR A 285 5.06 8.50 -7.87
N ALA A 286 6.09 8.85 -8.61
CA ALA A 286 6.93 10.00 -8.34
C ALA A 286 7.15 10.84 -9.62
N ALA A 287 7.92 11.93 -9.52
CA ALA A 287 8.26 12.79 -10.64
C ALA A 287 9.27 12.11 -11.58
N ILE A 288 8.79 11.16 -12.37
CA ILE A 288 9.57 10.36 -13.31
C ILE A 288 8.97 10.51 -14.71
N ARG A 289 9.83 10.71 -15.72
CA ARG A 289 9.49 10.61 -17.15
C ARG A 289 10.40 9.56 -17.80
N GLY A 290 9.82 8.62 -18.54
CA GLY A 290 10.57 7.44 -18.96
C GLY A 290 11.01 6.62 -17.72
N GLU A 291 12.31 6.48 -17.53
CA GLU A 291 12.91 5.92 -16.31
C GLU A 291 13.75 6.94 -15.51
N GLU A 292 13.79 8.19 -15.97
CA GLU A 292 14.61 9.25 -15.39
C GLU A 292 13.80 10.07 -14.37
N SER A 293 14.42 10.34 -13.21
CA SER A 293 13.88 11.24 -12.20
C SER A 293 13.97 12.69 -12.66
N ILE A 294 12.91 13.47 -12.47
CA ILE A 294 12.92 14.90 -12.76
C ILE A 294 13.48 15.64 -11.54
N VAL A 295 14.79 15.93 -11.62
CA VAL A 295 15.56 16.54 -10.53
C VAL A 295 15.44 18.07 -10.59
N THR A 296 14.44 18.62 -9.95
CA THR A 296 14.22 20.08 -9.89
C THR A 296 14.70 20.71 -8.57
N GLY A 297 14.84 19.91 -7.51
CA GLY A 297 15.08 20.40 -6.16
C GLY A 297 13.89 21.15 -5.55
N ASP A 298 12.74 21.18 -6.22
CA ASP A 298 11.50 21.83 -5.79
C ASP A 298 10.41 20.76 -5.59
N VAL A 299 9.97 20.58 -4.35
CA VAL A 299 8.98 19.58 -3.99
C VAL A 299 7.61 19.85 -4.60
N LEU A 300 7.22 21.12 -4.80
CA LEU A 300 5.92 21.44 -5.43
C LEU A 300 5.93 21.04 -6.90
N VAL A 301 7.01 21.32 -7.62
CA VAL A 301 7.15 20.90 -9.02
C VAL A 301 7.13 19.37 -9.13
N GLN A 302 7.82 18.67 -8.22
CA GLN A 302 7.76 17.20 -8.20
C GLN A 302 6.35 16.69 -7.83
N THR A 303 5.63 17.37 -6.94
CA THR A 303 4.24 17.02 -6.58
C THR A 303 3.31 17.18 -7.78
N GLU A 304 3.40 18.30 -8.51
CA GLU A 304 2.59 18.54 -9.73
C GLU A 304 2.86 17.47 -10.79
N ILE A 305 4.12 17.17 -11.11
CA ILE A 305 4.49 16.14 -12.09
C ILE A 305 3.99 14.75 -11.65
N THR A 306 4.04 14.46 -10.35
CA THR A 306 3.55 13.20 -9.81
C THR A 306 2.03 13.07 -9.97
N LEU A 307 1.29 14.15 -9.68
CA LEU A 307 -0.16 14.19 -9.89
C LEU A 307 -0.55 14.11 -11.37
N GLU A 308 0.19 14.78 -12.25
CA GLU A 308 0.01 14.63 -13.70
C GLU A 308 0.17 13.17 -14.15
N ASN A 309 1.21 12.47 -13.65
CA ASN A 309 1.39 11.05 -13.94
C ASN A 309 0.21 10.20 -13.47
N ILE A 310 -0.33 10.48 -12.27
CA ILE A 310 -1.50 9.79 -11.73
C ILE A 310 -2.76 10.10 -12.56
N GLN A 311 -3.00 11.36 -12.87
CA GLN A 311 -4.17 11.78 -13.66
C GLN A 311 -4.15 11.16 -15.07
N HIS A 312 -2.96 11.13 -15.69
CA HIS A 312 -2.77 10.49 -16.98
C HIS A 312 -3.07 8.98 -16.90
N LEU A 313 -2.53 8.29 -15.89
CA LEU A 313 -2.73 6.86 -15.67
C LEU A 313 -4.22 6.50 -15.56
N ILE A 314 -5.00 7.28 -14.79
CA ILE A 314 -6.42 7.03 -14.55
C ILE A 314 -7.35 7.69 -15.59
N GLY A 315 -6.78 8.32 -16.63
CA GLY A 315 -7.55 8.89 -17.72
C GLY A 315 -8.32 10.18 -17.40
N LEU A 316 -7.91 10.92 -16.35
CA LEU A 316 -8.54 12.20 -15.96
C LEU A 316 -7.98 13.42 -16.70
N GLU A 317 -7.21 13.27 -17.76
CA GLU A 317 -6.64 14.40 -18.53
C GLU A 317 -7.71 15.26 -19.20
N GLU A 318 -7.44 16.58 -19.23
CA GLU A 318 -8.22 17.52 -20.04
C GLU A 318 -8.11 17.16 -21.54
N GLY A 319 -9.22 16.78 -22.17
CA GLY A 319 -9.29 16.56 -23.61
C GLY A 319 -9.49 15.11 -24.08
N ARG A 320 -9.40 14.11 -23.22
CA ARG A 320 -10.00 12.80 -23.56
C ARG A 320 -11.52 12.97 -23.59
N GLU A 321 -12.18 12.45 -24.65
CA GLU A 321 -13.64 12.35 -24.67
C GLU A 321 -14.07 11.66 -23.36
N LYS A 322 -14.52 12.48 -22.41
CA LYS A 322 -15.10 11.99 -21.16
C LYS A 322 -16.22 11.05 -21.58
N LEU A 323 -16.11 9.80 -21.21
CA LEU A 323 -17.33 8.99 -21.13
C LEU A 323 -18.28 9.79 -20.24
N PRO A 324 -19.48 10.18 -20.73
CA PRO A 324 -20.26 11.28 -20.17
C PRO A 324 -20.73 11.11 -18.72
N GLU A 325 -20.43 10.01 -18.07
CA GLU A 325 -20.97 9.64 -16.76
C GLU A 325 -19.91 9.21 -15.72
N HIS A 326 -18.61 9.15 -16.04
CA HIS A 326 -17.58 8.63 -15.13
C HIS A 326 -16.44 9.64 -14.95
N SER A 327 -16.67 10.67 -14.13
CA SER A 327 -15.55 11.43 -13.57
C SER A 327 -14.87 10.56 -12.52
N GLY A 328 -13.70 10.02 -12.82
CA GLY A 328 -12.90 9.27 -11.86
C GLY A 328 -12.73 10.03 -10.55
N LYS A 329 -13.05 9.37 -9.43
CA LYS A 329 -12.91 9.97 -8.10
C LYS A 329 -11.78 9.30 -7.35
N LEU A 330 -10.79 10.11 -6.95
CA LEU A 330 -9.80 9.65 -5.98
C LEU A 330 -10.50 9.36 -4.64
N GLU A 331 -10.35 8.16 -4.14
CA GLU A 331 -10.93 7.70 -2.88
C GLU A 331 -10.00 7.92 -1.69
N LEU A 332 -8.69 7.75 -1.92
CA LEU A 332 -7.64 7.84 -0.93
C LEU A 332 -6.32 8.15 -1.60
N LEU A 333 -5.51 9.02 -0.99
CA LEU A 333 -4.11 9.22 -1.33
C LEU A 333 -3.23 9.08 -0.09
N ARG A 334 -2.04 8.52 -0.27
CA ARG A 334 -0.92 8.62 0.66
C ARG A 334 0.20 9.39 -0.01
N VAL A 335 0.63 10.46 0.65
CA VAL A 335 1.70 11.36 0.20
C VAL A 335 2.89 11.15 1.10
N TYR A 336 3.97 10.62 0.55
CA TYR A 336 5.23 10.37 1.23
C TYR A 336 6.20 11.50 0.91
N LEU A 337 6.69 12.17 1.93
CA LEU A 337 7.62 13.30 1.79
C LEU A 337 8.97 12.94 2.41
N LYS A 338 10.03 13.24 1.68
CA LYS A 338 11.41 13.02 2.11
C LYS A 338 11.85 13.99 3.20
N HIS A 339 11.25 15.17 3.26
CA HIS A 339 11.59 16.22 4.23
C HIS A 339 10.33 16.68 4.97
N GLU A 340 10.39 16.69 6.29
CA GLU A 340 9.25 17.07 7.13
C GLU A 340 8.83 18.53 6.93
N GLU A 341 9.80 19.41 6.67
CA GLU A 341 9.57 20.85 6.42
C GLU A 341 8.71 21.13 5.19
N ASP A 342 8.65 20.21 4.23
CA ASP A 342 7.86 20.35 3.02
C ASP A 342 6.36 20.08 3.24
N ALA A 343 6.01 19.45 4.38
CA ALA A 343 4.65 19.00 4.65
C ALA A 343 3.59 20.11 4.54
N LYS A 344 3.92 21.30 5.04
CA LYS A 344 2.98 22.41 5.04
C LYS A 344 2.67 22.91 3.63
N ILE A 345 3.71 23.15 2.82
CA ILE A 345 3.53 23.70 1.48
C ILE A 345 2.89 22.68 0.53
N VAL A 346 3.28 21.40 0.63
CA VAL A 346 2.67 20.33 -0.15
C VAL A 346 1.21 20.11 0.24
N LYS A 347 0.89 20.14 1.55
CA LYS A 347 -0.49 20.04 2.00
C LYS A 347 -1.36 21.18 1.47
N GLU A 348 -0.88 22.43 1.57
CA GLU A 348 -1.61 23.61 1.08
C GLU A 348 -1.87 23.53 -0.44
N ASP A 349 -0.99 22.90 -1.19
CA ASP A 349 -1.13 22.71 -2.62
C ASP A 349 -2.05 21.54 -2.95
N MET A 350 -1.88 20.40 -2.31
CA MET A 350 -2.77 19.24 -2.44
C MET A 350 -4.23 19.55 -2.06
N ASP A 351 -4.47 20.39 -1.05
CA ASP A 351 -5.82 20.84 -0.68
C ASP A 351 -6.52 21.61 -1.82
N LYS A 352 -5.76 22.24 -2.73
CA LYS A 352 -6.31 22.92 -3.93
C LYS A 352 -6.47 21.97 -5.11
N LEU A 353 -5.47 21.09 -5.32
CA LEU A 353 -5.42 20.18 -6.46
C LEU A 353 -6.35 18.96 -6.30
N CYS A 354 -6.53 18.51 -5.07
CA CYS A 354 -7.34 17.34 -4.73
C CYS A 354 -8.31 17.66 -3.59
N PRO A 355 -9.26 18.61 -3.78
CA PRO A 355 -10.23 18.96 -2.76
C PRO A 355 -11.11 17.75 -2.41
N ASP A 356 -11.44 17.60 -1.13
CA ASP A 356 -12.29 16.53 -0.60
C ASP A 356 -11.75 15.09 -0.71
N VAL A 357 -10.49 14.91 -1.14
CA VAL A 357 -9.83 13.60 -1.12
C VAL A 357 -9.22 13.35 0.27
N PRO A 358 -9.51 12.21 0.91
CA PRO A 358 -8.80 11.80 2.10
C PRO A 358 -7.30 11.59 1.80
N ILE A 359 -6.42 12.33 2.48
CA ILE A 359 -4.96 12.26 2.27
C ILE A 359 -4.24 12.01 3.59
N VAL A 360 -3.35 11.01 3.60
CA VAL A 360 -2.37 10.79 4.66
C VAL A 360 -1.03 11.36 4.21
N TYR A 361 -0.42 12.23 5.02
CA TYR A 361 0.91 12.78 4.79
C TYR A 361 1.90 12.13 5.72
N LEU A 362 2.98 11.56 5.17
CA LEU A 362 3.93 10.72 5.88
C LEU A 362 5.36 11.14 5.58
N TYR A 363 6.21 11.11 6.59
CA TYR A 363 7.65 11.20 6.43
C TYR A 363 8.20 9.82 6.04
N ALA A 364 8.87 9.73 4.88
CA ALA A 364 9.44 8.48 4.41
C ALA A 364 10.57 8.71 3.39
N ASP A 365 11.56 7.81 3.39
CA ASP A 365 12.52 7.74 2.32
C ASP A 365 11.89 7.13 1.07
N VAL A 366 12.00 7.83 -0.04
CA VAL A 366 11.67 7.33 -1.37
C VAL A 366 12.84 6.50 -1.90
N CYS A 367 12.55 5.51 -2.75
CA CYS A 367 13.55 4.55 -3.23
C CYS A 367 14.74 5.15 -4.03
N ARG A 368 14.68 6.43 -4.43
CA ARG A 368 15.75 7.19 -5.08
C ARG A 368 15.99 8.49 -4.31
N GLU A 369 17.27 8.83 -4.13
CA GLU A 369 17.67 9.98 -3.30
C GLU A 369 17.20 11.34 -3.81
N GLU A 370 17.08 11.51 -5.11
CA GLU A 370 16.67 12.77 -5.75
C GLU A 370 15.17 13.02 -5.77
N LEU A 371 14.35 12.04 -5.40
CA LEU A 371 12.90 12.17 -5.32
C LEU A 371 12.48 12.68 -3.93
N LEU A 372 11.72 13.76 -3.92
CA LEU A 372 11.27 14.46 -2.71
C LEU A 372 9.87 14.04 -2.27
N VAL A 373 9.08 13.50 -3.20
CA VAL A 373 7.70 13.09 -2.97
C VAL A 373 7.36 11.82 -3.77
N GLU A 374 6.59 10.94 -3.15
CA GLU A 374 5.93 9.80 -3.81
C GLU A 374 4.46 9.79 -3.39
N ILE A 375 3.55 9.49 -4.32
CA ILE A 375 2.11 9.44 -4.08
C ILE A 375 1.57 8.12 -4.58
N GLU A 376 0.73 7.48 -3.78
CA GLU A 376 -0.06 6.30 -4.14
C GLU A 376 -1.53 6.51 -3.80
N GLY A 377 -2.41 5.65 -4.32
CA GLY A 377 -3.80 5.79 -3.96
C GLY A 377 -4.76 4.75 -4.50
N ILE A 378 -6.03 5.06 -4.30
CA ILE A 378 -7.17 4.30 -4.82
C ILE A 378 -8.09 5.29 -5.54
N ALA A 379 -8.56 4.91 -6.72
CA ALA A 379 -9.56 5.65 -7.47
C ALA A 379 -10.73 4.75 -7.89
N TYR A 380 -11.89 5.35 -8.13
CA TYR A 380 -13.06 4.72 -8.73
C TYR A 380 -13.46 5.46 -10.00
N LEU A 381 -13.76 4.70 -11.06
CA LEU A 381 -14.28 5.20 -12.33
C LEU A 381 -15.73 4.80 -12.53
#